data_557f6faef48726bb6fe636d9074bd47f
#
_entry.id   557f6faef48726bb6fe636d9074bd47f
#
_cell.length_a   1.000
_cell.length_b   1.000
_cell.length_c   1.000
_cell.angle_alpha   90.00
_cell.angle_beta   90.00
_cell.angle_gamma   90.00
#
_symmetry.space_group_name_H-M   'P 1'
#
loop_
_entity.id
_entity.type
_entity.pdbx_description
1 polymer ?
#
loop_
_entity_poly.entity_id
_entity_poly.type
_entity_poly.pdbx_seq_one_letter_code
_entity_poly.pdbx_strand_id
1 'polypeptide(L)'
;MTTKGNSVPLPSEEETIEVLVAGPEHESYVDTILETIAEAAKVRGTGIAKRTHEYVATKMKEAKAVIALRKSDGRFAGFSYIETWGNKQYVTTSGLIVHPDFRGLGLAKRIKDMTFTLARIRWPQAKIFSLTSGAAVMKMNTELGYKPVTFAELTDDESFWKGCEGCINVDVLHRTDRKYCICTGMLFDPTEQLPAKLSDDVLARIRHLEELEEN
;
A
#
# COMPACT_ATOMS: atom_id res chain seq x y z
N MET A 1 -35.00 30.67 12.12
CA MET A 1 -33.99 30.28 11.11
C MET A 1 -33.59 28.85 11.40
N THR A 2 -34.18 27.90 10.68
CA THR A 2 -33.94 26.47 10.84
C THR A 2 -32.79 26.05 9.92
N THR A 3 -31.64 25.70 10.48
CA THR A 3 -30.51 25.14 9.76
C THR A 3 -30.89 23.75 9.26
N LYS A 4 -31.09 23.60 7.95
CA LYS A 4 -31.17 22.28 7.31
C LYS A 4 -29.81 21.62 7.39
N GLY A 5 -29.68 20.60 8.24
CA GLY A 5 -28.54 19.70 8.23
C GLY A 5 -28.48 18.96 6.89
N ASN A 6 -27.43 19.18 6.10
CA ASN A 6 -27.10 18.37 4.94
C ASN A 6 -26.67 17.00 5.42
N SER A 7 -27.58 16.06 5.53
CA SER A 7 -27.25 14.66 5.65
C SER A 7 -26.73 14.17 4.29
N VAL A 8 -25.43 13.88 4.19
CA VAL A 8 -24.87 13.17 3.05
C VAL A 8 -25.59 11.82 2.98
N PRO A 9 -26.24 11.46 1.84
CA PRO A 9 -26.89 10.16 1.72
C PRO A 9 -25.85 9.05 1.94
N LEU A 10 -26.22 8.02 2.70
CA LEU A 10 -25.44 6.80 2.76
C LEU A 10 -25.32 6.23 1.34
N PRO A 11 -24.12 5.76 0.92
CA PRO A 11 -23.98 5.14 -0.39
C PRO A 11 -24.95 3.97 -0.52
N SER A 12 -25.59 3.85 -1.70
CA SER A 12 -26.43 2.70 -2.01
C SER A 12 -25.60 1.41 -1.91
N GLU A 13 -26.23 0.25 -1.67
CA GLU A 13 -25.49 -1.03 -1.62
C GLU A 13 -24.67 -1.29 -2.89
N GLU A 14 -25.14 -0.78 -4.04
CA GLU A 14 -24.44 -0.83 -5.33
C GLU A 14 -23.11 -0.06 -5.36
N GLU A 15 -22.94 0.96 -4.50
CA GLU A 15 -21.70 1.75 -4.39
C GLU A 15 -20.78 1.27 -3.28
N THR A 16 -21.15 0.23 -2.53
CA THR A 16 -20.35 -0.27 -1.42
C THR A 16 -19.08 -0.93 -1.93
N ILE A 17 -17.92 -0.38 -1.53
CA ILE A 17 -16.60 -0.95 -1.83
C ILE A 17 -16.10 -1.68 -0.60
N GLU A 18 -15.74 -2.94 -0.76
CA GLU A 18 -15.05 -3.74 0.23
C GLU A 18 -13.53 -3.59 0.08
N VAL A 19 -12.84 -3.46 1.21
CA VAL A 19 -11.37 -3.46 1.27
C VAL A 19 -10.96 -4.64 2.13
N LEU A 20 -10.18 -5.55 1.56
CA LEU A 20 -9.83 -6.81 2.23
C LEU A 20 -8.38 -7.23 1.92
N VAL A 21 -7.85 -8.14 2.71
CA VAL A 21 -6.58 -8.80 2.41
C VAL A 21 -6.80 -9.72 1.24
N ALA A 22 -5.98 -9.55 0.19
CA ALA A 22 -6.07 -10.37 -1.01
C ALA A 22 -5.49 -11.77 -0.76
N GLY A 23 -6.14 -12.77 -1.34
CA GLY A 23 -5.69 -14.16 -1.39
C GLY A 23 -5.57 -14.67 -2.82
N PRO A 24 -5.25 -15.97 -3.00
CA PRO A 24 -5.10 -16.60 -4.32
C PRO A 24 -6.33 -16.45 -5.22
N GLU A 25 -7.52 -16.39 -4.65
CA GLU A 25 -8.79 -16.20 -5.33
C GLU A 25 -8.90 -14.89 -6.11
N HIS A 26 -8.01 -13.93 -5.81
CA HIS A 26 -7.96 -12.62 -6.48
C HIS A 26 -6.94 -12.55 -7.63
N GLU A 27 -6.27 -13.65 -7.98
CA GLU A 27 -5.23 -13.66 -9.03
C GLU A 27 -5.74 -13.14 -10.39
N SER A 28 -7.03 -13.35 -10.69
CA SER A 28 -7.67 -12.86 -11.92
C SER A 28 -7.65 -11.33 -12.08
N TYR A 29 -7.42 -10.58 -11.01
CA TYR A 29 -7.33 -9.12 -11.05
C TYR A 29 -5.93 -8.59 -11.38
N VAL A 30 -4.90 -9.44 -11.45
CA VAL A 30 -3.50 -9.02 -11.57
C VAL A 30 -3.26 -8.16 -12.80
N ASP A 31 -3.79 -8.55 -13.96
CA ASP A 31 -3.61 -7.78 -15.20
C ASP A 31 -4.24 -6.39 -15.10
N THR A 32 -5.46 -6.29 -14.57
CA THR A 32 -6.15 -5.01 -14.32
C THR A 32 -5.36 -4.12 -13.34
N ILE A 33 -4.74 -4.71 -12.32
CA ILE A 33 -3.89 -3.98 -11.38
C ILE A 33 -2.67 -3.42 -12.11
N LEU A 34 -1.99 -4.23 -12.91
CA LEU A 34 -0.78 -3.83 -13.65
C LEU A 34 -1.09 -2.73 -14.67
N GLU A 35 -2.17 -2.84 -15.40
CA GLU A 35 -2.66 -1.81 -16.34
C GLU A 35 -2.94 -0.50 -15.61
N THR A 36 -3.68 -0.55 -14.49
CA THR A 36 -4.01 0.64 -13.68
C THR A 36 -2.74 1.32 -13.14
N ILE A 37 -1.74 0.54 -12.70
CA ILE A 37 -0.44 1.06 -12.26
C ILE A 37 0.30 1.73 -13.42
N ALA A 38 0.34 1.10 -14.58
CA ALA A 38 1.05 1.62 -15.75
C ALA A 38 0.44 2.93 -16.26
N GLU A 39 -0.87 3.03 -16.30
CA GLU A 39 -1.57 4.26 -16.67
C GLU A 39 -1.35 5.39 -15.67
N ALA A 40 -1.42 5.09 -14.37
CA ALA A 40 -1.15 6.07 -13.33
C ALA A 40 0.31 6.59 -13.39
N ALA A 41 1.26 5.75 -13.77
CA ALA A 41 2.66 6.15 -13.97
C ALA A 41 2.81 7.16 -15.12
N LYS A 42 2.13 6.92 -16.23
CA LYS A 42 2.13 7.84 -17.39
C LYS A 42 1.62 9.23 -17.00
N VAL A 43 0.49 9.28 -16.28
CA VAL A 43 -0.13 10.54 -15.87
C VAL A 43 0.75 11.33 -14.90
N ARG A 44 1.46 10.64 -13.99
CA ARG A 44 2.30 11.30 -12.98
C ARG A 44 3.64 11.79 -13.53
N GLY A 45 4.10 11.28 -14.66
CA GLY A 45 5.42 11.58 -15.20
C GLY A 45 6.58 11.16 -14.28
N THR A 46 6.31 10.34 -13.27
CA THR A 46 7.31 9.80 -12.33
C THR A 46 7.44 8.30 -12.53
N GLY A 47 8.66 7.77 -12.43
CA GLY A 47 8.88 6.34 -12.53
C GLY A 47 8.16 5.61 -11.41
N ILE A 48 7.31 4.65 -11.78
CA ILE A 48 6.83 3.61 -10.87
C ILE A 48 7.60 2.35 -11.24
N ALA A 49 8.17 1.68 -10.25
CA ALA A 49 8.88 0.43 -10.49
C ALA A 49 7.95 -0.57 -11.19
N LYS A 50 8.41 -1.17 -12.29
CA LYS A 50 7.66 -2.18 -13.04
C LYS A 50 7.48 -3.42 -12.17
N ARG A 51 6.30 -4.04 -12.23
CA ARG A 51 5.99 -5.31 -11.58
C ARG A 51 5.61 -6.32 -12.64
N THR A 52 5.94 -7.58 -12.38
CA THR A 52 5.49 -8.70 -13.21
C THR A 52 4.17 -9.25 -12.67
N HIS A 53 3.45 -9.98 -13.52
CA HIS A 53 2.25 -10.70 -13.12
C HIS A 53 2.54 -11.64 -11.93
N GLU A 54 3.57 -12.46 -12.04
CA GLU A 54 3.99 -13.40 -11.01
C GLU A 54 4.30 -12.71 -9.66
N TYR A 55 4.97 -11.55 -9.71
CA TYR A 55 5.27 -10.79 -8.48
C TYR A 55 3.99 -10.36 -7.76
N VAL A 56 3.00 -9.80 -8.46
CA VAL A 56 1.74 -9.35 -7.86
C VAL A 56 0.92 -10.54 -7.36
N ALA A 57 0.83 -11.62 -8.15
CA ALA A 57 0.15 -12.86 -7.76
C ALA A 57 0.77 -13.46 -6.48
N THR A 58 2.09 -13.49 -6.38
CA THR A 58 2.80 -13.95 -5.18
C THR A 58 2.44 -13.11 -3.95
N LYS A 59 2.31 -11.77 -4.07
CA LYS A 59 1.89 -10.95 -2.93
C LYS A 59 0.47 -11.27 -2.44
N MET A 60 -0.42 -11.68 -3.34
CA MET A 60 -1.76 -12.16 -2.96
C MET A 60 -1.69 -13.53 -2.28
N LYS A 61 -0.98 -14.48 -2.87
CA LYS A 61 -0.79 -15.83 -2.31
C LYS A 61 -0.18 -15.81 -0.91
N GLU A 62 0.76 -14.90 -0.67
CA GLU A 62 1.43 -14.72 0.62
C GLU A 62 0.65 -13.82 1.61
N ALA A 63 -0.61 -13.49 1.33
CA ALA A 63 -1.41 -12.55 2.14
C ALA A 63 -0.70 -11.21 2.43
N LYS A 64 0.14 -10.75 1.50
CA LYS A 64 0.90 -9.50 1.57
C LYS A 64 0.27 -8.36 0.76
N ALA A 65 -0.94 -8.55 0.26
CA ALA A 65 -1.65 -7.58 -0.56
C ALA A 65 -3.02 -7.22 0.03
N VAL A 66 -3.47 -6.03 -0.31
CA VAL A 66 -4.81 -5.52 0.00
C VAL A 66 -5.47 -5.15 -1.31
N ILE A 67 -6.69 -5.62 -1.53
CA ILE A 67 -7.51 -5.33 -2.70
C ILE A 67 -8.80 -4.63 -2.28
N ALA A 68 -9.30 -3.76 -3.13
CA ALA A 68 -10.60 -3.13 -2.99
C ALA A 68 -11.48 -3.51 -4.17
N LEU A 69 -12.68 -4.03 -3.89
CA LEU A 69 -13.64 -4.50 -4.88
C LEU A 69 -15.01 -3.87 -4.63
N ARG A 70 -15.74 -3.53 -5.68
CA ARG A 70 -17.14 -3.14 -5.57
C ARG A 70 -17.99 -4.37 -5.29
N LYS A 71 -18.79 -4.34 -4.21
CA LYS A 71 -19.56 -5.52 -3.76
C LYS A 71 -20.58 -6.01 -4.77
N SER A 72 -21.21 -5.11 -5.51
CA SER A 72 -22.32 -5.46 -6.42
C SER A 72 -21.92 -6.35 -7.61
N ASP A 73 -20.68 -6.20 -8.11
CA ASP A 73 -20.22 -6.87 -9.34
C ASP A 73 -18.77 -7.36 -9.29
N GLY A 74 -18.09 -7.23 -8.15
CA GLY A 74 -16.70 -7.61 -7.99
C GLY A 74 -15.71 -6.72 -8.75
N ARG A 75 -16.11 -5.57 -9.27
CA ARG A 75 -15.24 -4.70 -10.07
C ARG A 75 -14.06 -4.19 -9.24
N PHE A 76 -12.87 -4.27 -9.82
CA PHE A 76 -11.63 -3.76 -9.22
C PHE A 76 -11.71 -2.26 -8.95
N ALA A 77 -11.41 -1.87 -7.72
CA ALA A 77 -11.44 -0.47 -7.27
C ALA A 77 -10.07 0.03 -6.78
N GLY A 78 -9.19 -0.84 -6.27
CA GLY A 78 -7.87 -0.42 -5.83
C GLY A 78 -7.03 -1.54 -5.25
N PHE A 79 -5.74 -1.25 -5.02
CA PHE A 79 -4.76 -2.23 -4.59
C PHE A 79 -3.60 -1.58 -3.82
N SER A 80 -2.96 -2.34 -2.95
CA SER A 80 -1.67 -2.03 -2.33
C SER A 80 -1.06 -3.33 -1.82
N TYR A 81 0.26 -3.35 -1.55
CA TYR A 81 0.92 -4.51 -0.99
C TYR A 81 2.06 -4.12 -0.04
N ILE A 82 2.53 -5.09 0.71
CA ILE A 82 3.67 -4.99 1.61
C ILE A 82 4.80 -5.91 1.16
N GLU A 83 6.03 -5.52 1.48
CA GLU A 83 7.24 -6.33 1.25
C GLU A 83 8.19 -6.16 2.42
N THR A 84 8.95 -7.21 2.74
CA THR A 84 9.90 -7.23 3.86
C THR A 84 11.34 -7.13 3.37
N TRP A 85 12.19 -6.46 4.13
CA TRP A 85 13.59 -6.19 3.82
C TRP A 85 14.45 -6.35 5.07
N GLY A 86 15.76 -6.54 4.88
CA GLY A 86 16.70 -6.61 5.98
C GLY A 86 16.33 -7.68 7.01
N ASN A 87 16.09 -8.92 6.57
CA ASN A 87 15.64 -10.01 7.42
C ASN A 87 14.37 -9.65 8.25
N LYS A 88 13.36 -9.07 7.60
CA LYS A 88 12.07 -8.66 8.19
C LYS A 88 12.18 -7.54 9.25
N GLN A 89 13.31 -6.83 9.32
CA GLN A 89 13.45 -5.65 10.19
C GLN A 89 12.71 -4.43 9.62
N TYR A 90 12.50 -4.40 8.32
CA TYR A 90 11.79 -3.35 7.61
C TYR A 90 10.66 -3.91 6.76
N VAL A 91 9.57 -3.15 6.69
CA VAL A 91 8.43 -3.42 5.79
C VAL A 91 8.16 -2.20 4.95
N THR A 92 8.01 -2.37 3.64
CA THR A 92 7.48 -1.30 2.78
C THR A 92 5.99 -1.47 2.55
N THR A 93 5.26 -0.35 2.52
CA THR A 93 3.91 -0.29 1.96
C THR A 93 4.00 0.32 0.56
N SER A 94 3.64 -0.44 -0.45
CA SER A 94 3.92 -0.14 -1.86
C SER A 94 2.70 -0.33 -2.76
N GLY A 95 2.77 0.20 -3.98
CA GLY A 95 1.79 -0.06 -5.03
C GLY A 95 0.39 0.49 -4.77
N LEU A 96 0.24 1.49 -3.89
CA LEU A 96 -1.06 2.10 -3.62
C LEU A 96 -1.63 2.73 -4.90
N ILE A 97 -2.72 2.15 -5.37
CA ILE A 97 -3.43 2.58 -6.56
C ILE A 97 -4.94 2.53 -6.35
N VAL A 98 -5.65 3.48 -6.91
CA VAL A 98 -7.11 3.50 -6.99
C VAL A 98 -7.51 3.67 -8.44
N HIS A 99 -8.37 2.78 -8.92
CA HIS A 99 -8.92 2.85 -10.27
C HIS A 99 -9.60 4.22 -10.49
N PRO A 100 -9.45 4.85 -11.67
CA PRO A 100 -9.96 6.20 -11.94
C PRO A 100 -11.41 6.42 -11.53
N ASP A 101 -12.28 5.47 -11.82
CA ASP A 101 -13.74 5.56 -11.55
C ASP A 101 -14.09 5.57 -10.05
N PHE A 102 -13.17 5.18 -9.18
CA PHE A 102 -13.38 5.12 -7.73
C PHE A 102 -12.58 6.16 -6.95
N ARG A 103 -11.99 7.14 -7.66
CA ARG A 103 -11.27 8.25 -7.01
C ARG A 103 -12.24 9.24 -6.36
N GLY A 104 -11.75 10.00 -5.39
CA GLY A 104 -12.58 10.98 -4.67
C GLY A 104 -13.44 10.41 -3.54
N LEU A 105 -13.52 9.08 -3.39
CA LEU A 105 -14.35 8.38 -2.39
C LEU A 105 -13.58 8.03 -1.08
N GLY A 106 -12.40 8.60 -0.85
CA GLY A 106 -11.58 8.27 0.32
C GLY A 106 -10.94 6.86 0.30
N LEU A 107 -11.09 6.13 -0.81
CA LEU A 107 -10.68 4.73 -0.92
C LEU A 107 -9.17 4.53 -0.74
N ALA A 108 -8.34 5.45 -1.25
CA ALA A 108 -6.89 5.39 -1.06
C ALA A 108 -6.50 5.34 0.42
N LYS A 109 -7.19 6.11 1.27
CA LYS A 109 -6.97 6.10 2.73
C LYS A 109 -7.35 4.74 3.32
N ARG A 110 -8.52 4.21 3.00
CA ARG A 110 -8.99 2.90 3.49
C ARG A 110 -8.02 1.77 3.13
N ILE A 111 -7.55 1.74 1.87
CA ILE A 111 -6.55 0.75 1.43
C ILE A 111 -5.23 0.95 2.18
N LYS A 112 -4.78 2.19 2.34
CA LYS A 112 -3.55 2.50 3.06
C LYS A 112 -3.62 2.11 4.53
N ASP A 113 -4.72 2.41 5.21
CA ASP A 113 -4.97 2.04 6.60
C ASP A 113 -4.92 0.51 6.78
N MET A 114 -5.59 -0.24 5.89
CA MET A 114 -5.59 -1.71 5.91
C MET A 114 -4.19 -2.28 5.64
N THR A 115 -3.47 -1.73 4.64
CA THR A 115 -2.12 -2.19 4.29
C THR A 115 -1.12 -1.94 5.43
N PHE A 116 -1.22 -0.77 6.08
CA PHE A 116 -0.43 -0.44 7.26
C PHE A 116 -0.73 -1.39 8.42
N THR A 117 -1.99 -1.62 8.66
CA THR A 117 -2.47 -2.50 9.72
C THR A 117 -2.00 -3.94 9.50
N LEU A 118 -2.10 -4.45 8.27
CA LEU A 118 -1.57 -5.76 7.88
C LEU A 118 -0.08 -5.87 8.19
N ALA A 119 0.72 -4.85 7.85
CA ALA A 119 2.14 -4.82 8.15
C ALA A 119 2.42 -4.86 9.66
N ARG A 120 1.64 -4.10 10.46
CA ARG A 120 1.77 -4.03 11.92
C ARG A 120 1.47 -5.37 12.61
N ILE A 121 0.54 -6.15 12.05
CA ILE A 121 0.18 -7.45 12.62
C ILE A 121 1.24 -8.50 12.29
N ARG A 122 1.57 -8.60 11.02
CA ARG A 122 2.51 -9.63 10.56
C ARG A 122 3.93 -9.42 11.10
N TRP A 123 4.35 -8.16 11.25
CA TRP A 123 5.70 -7.81 11.75
C TRP A 123 5.64 -6.66 12.76
N PRO A 124 5.16 -6.93 13.98
CA PRO A 124 4.87 -5.88 14.96
C PRO A 124 6.11 -5.11 15.41
N GLN A 125 7.30 -5.68 15.26
CA GLN A 125 8.57 -5.05 15.64
C GLN A 125 9.30 -4.38 14.45
N ALA A 126 8.83 -4.63 13.21
CA ALA A 126 9.48 -4.08 12.03
C ALA A 126 9.18 -2.58 11.89
N LYS A 127 10.18 -1.82 11.45
CA LYS A 127 9.99 -0.45 10.98
C LYS A 127 9.25 -0.47 9.65
N ILE A 128 8.23 0.39 9.49
CA ILE A 128 7.44 0.43 8.25
C ILE A 128 7.79 1.71 7.51
N PHE A 129 8.14 1.60 6.23
CA PHE A 129 8.49 2.76 5.45
C PHE A 129 7.83 2.81 4.07
N SER A 130 7.84 3.97 3.47
CA SER A 130 7.42 4.17 2.10
C SER A 130 8.21 5.30 1.45
N LEU A 131 8.47 5.19 0.14
CA LEU A 131 9.01 6.25 -0.68
C LEU A 131 7.88 6.86 -1.51
N THR A 132 7.73 8.17 -1.45
CA THR A 132 6.68 8.86 -2.20
C THR A 132 7.09 10.25 -2.63
N SER A 133 6.66 10.66 -3.83
CA SER A 133 6.71 12.06 -4.30
C SER A 133 5.35 12.75 -4.21
N GLY A 134 4.30 12.06 -3.75
CA GLY A 134 2.93 12.55 -3.73
C GLY A 134 2.52 13.13 -2.38
N ALA A 135 2.16 14.43 -2.34
CA ALA A 135 1.71 15.12 -1.13
C ALA A 135 0.53 14.42 -0.43
N ALA A 136 -0.43 13.87 -1.20
CA ALA A 136 -1.57 13.12 -0.65
C ALA A 136 -1.12 11.86 0.10
N VAL A 137 -0.13 11.13 -0.42
CA VAL A 137 0.42 9.94 0.24
C VAL A 137 1.23 10.35 1.48
N MET A 138 2.02 11.43 1.41
CA MET A 138 2.73 11.97 2.58
C MET A 138 1.75 12.30 3.72
N LYS A 139 0.62 12.97 3.40
CA LYS A 139 -0.43 13.28 4.37
C LYS A 139 -0.99 12.02 5.04
N MET A 140 -1.38 11.01 4.25
CA MET A 140 -1.90 9.75 4.77
C MET A 140 -0.87 9.02 5.65
N ASN A 141 0.40 9.03 5.24
CA ASN A 141 1.48 8.46 6.05
C ASN A 141 1.64 9.18 7.39
N THR A 142 1.63 10.52 7.39
CA THR A 142 1.72 11.32 8.62
C THR A 142 0.56 11.02 9.57
N GLU A 143 -0.66 10.87 9.05
CA GLU A 143 -1.84 10.49 9.85
C GLU A 143 -1.70 9.10 10.49
N LEU A 144 -0.93 8.20 9.87
CA LEU A 144 -0.60 6.87 10.40
C LEU A 144 0.62 6.86 11.33
N GLY A 145 1.22 8.02 11.58
CA GLY A 145 2.37 8.17 12.48
C GLY A 145 3.74 8.01 11.82
N TYR A 146 3.80 7.94 10.49
CA TYR A 146 5.10 8.02 9.81
C TYR A 146 5.69 9.42 9.93
N LYS A 147 7.00 9.49 10.02
CA LYS A 147 7.77 10.73 10.00
C LYS A 147 8.63 10.82 8.74
N PRO A 148 8.82 12.00 8.14
CA PRO A 148 9.82 12.19 7.09
C PRO A 148 11.21 11.88 7.63
N VAL A 149 12.00 11.11 6.88
CA VAL A 149 13.36 10.71 7.25
C VAL A 149 14.30 10.82 6.06
N THR A 150 15.59 10.84 6.33
CA THR A 150 16.61 10.69 5.29
C THR A 150 16.66 9.22 4.82
N PHE A 151 17.19 8.99 3.62
CA PHE A 151 17.30 7.62 3.10
C PHE A 151 18.30 6.76 3.90
N ALA A 152 19.21 7.38 4.63
CA ALA A 152 20.15 6.70 5.52
C ALA A 152 19.47 6.01 6.72
N GLU A 153 18.24 6.38 7.03
CA GLU A 153 17.44 5.77 8.11
C GLU A 153 16.57 4.59 7.63
N LEU A 154 16.56 4.35 6.31
CA LEU A 154 15.84 3.25 5.69
C LEU A 154 16.73 1.99 5.65
N THR A 155 16.19 0.92 5.06
CA THR A 155 16.94 -0.34 4.91
C THR A 155 18.17 -0.18 4.02
N ASP A 156 19.25 -0.87 4.35
CA ASP A 156 20.44 -1.04 3.53
C ASP A 156 20.35 -2.26 2.58
N ASP A 157 19.24 -2.98 2.59
CA ASP A 157 19.00 -4.14 1.73
C ASP A 157 19.07 -3.76 0.24
N GLU A 158 20.10 -4.28 -0.43
CA GLU A 158 20.34 -4.04 -1.86
C GLU A 158 19.16 -4.45 -2.75
N SER A 159 18.38 -5.46 -2.33
CA SER A 159 17.22 -5.94 -3.09
C SER A 159 16.11 -4.90 -3.12
N PHE A 160 15.98 -4.10 -2.06
CA PHE A 160 15.06 -2.95 -2.06
C PHE A 160 15.51 -1.88 -3.07
N TRP A 161 16.78 -1.50 -3.03
CA TRP A 161 17.32 -0.41 -3.86
C TRP A 161 17.34 -0.75 -5.35
N LYS A 162 17.48 -2.04 -5.71
CA LYS A 162 17.28 -2.52 -7.10
C LYS A 162 15.92 -2.15 -7.67
N GLY A 163 14.90 -2.00 -6.84
CA GLY A 163 13.58 -1.54 -7.27
C GLY A 163 13.57 -0.09 -7.81
N CYS A 164 14.56 0.72 -7.47
CA CYS A 164 14.73 2.08 -7.96
C CYS A 164 15.44 2.16 -9.32
N GLU A 165 16.14 1.10 -9.77
CA GLU A 165 16.93 1.10 -11.03
C GLU A 165 16.08 1.36 -12.29
N GLY A 166 14.79 1.02 -12.25
CA GLY A 166 13.87 1.32 -13.34
C GLY A 166 13.23 2.71 -13.27
N CYS A 167 13.63 3.55 -12.31
CA CYS A 167 13.05 4.87 -12.12
C CYS A 167 13.76 5.91 -13.00
N ILE A 168 13.00 6.82 -13.59
CA ILE A 168 13.56 7.91 -14.41
C ILE A 168 14.47 8.87 -13.60
N ASN A 169 14.37 8.86 -12.28
CA ASN A 169 15.15 9.70 -11.36
C ASN A 169 16.28 8.92 -10.67
N VAL A 170 16.65 7.76 -11.18
CA VAL A 170 17.69 6.92 -10.55
C VAL A 170 19.05 7.61 -10.51
N ASP A 171 19.34 8.50 -11.46
CA ASP A 171 20.54 9.32 -11.48
C ASP A 171 20.71 10.17 -10.20
N VAL A 172 19.61 10.70 -9.67
CA VAL A 172 19.63 11.46 -8.40
C VAL A 172 20.07 10.56 -7.24
N LEU A 173 19.54 9.33 -7.20
CA LEU A 173 19.88 8.36 -6.18
C LEU A 173 21.36 7.97 -6.25
N HIS A 174 21.88 7.67 -7.46
CA HIS A 174 23.26 7.26 -7.67
C HIS A 174 24.27 8.38 -7.33
N ARG A 175 24.06 9.60 -7.86
CA ARG A 175 24.99 10.73 -7.63
C ARG A 175 25.02 11.22 -6.18
N THR A 176 24.01 10.86 -5.37
CA THR A 176 23.94 11.20 -3.95
C THR A 176 24.32 10.05 -3.03
N ASP A 177 24.84 8.96 -3.58
CA ASP A 177 25.19 7.76 -2.84
C ASP A 177 24.04 7.27 -1.95
N ARG A 178 22.83 7.21 -2.54
CA ARG A 178 21.57 6.84 -1.89
C ARG A 178 21.13 7.69 -0.70
N LYS A 179 21.71 8.88 -0.54
CA LYS A 179 21.36 9.77 0.59
C LYS A 179 20.10 10.58 0.32
N TYR A 180 19.83 10.87 -0.96
CA TYR A 180 18.72 11.72 -1.39
C TYR A 180 18.12 11.23 -2.70
N CYS A 181 16.82 11.52 -2.87
CA CYS A 181 16.12 11.40 -4.15
C CYS A 181 14.96 12.42 -4.19
N ILE A 182 14.22 12.45 -5.31
CA ILE A 182 12.98 13.24 -5.45
C ILE A 182 11.87 12.70 -4.53
N CYS A 183 11.89 11.40 -4.25
CA CYS A 183 10.98 10.82 -3.28
C CYS A 183 11.34 11.23 -1.84
N THR A 184 10.32 11.44 -1.01
CA THR A 184 10.47 11.57 0.43
C THR A 184 10.40 10.18 1.07
N GLY A 185 11.40 9.84 1.89
CA GLY A 185 11.35 8.69 2.79
C GLY A 185 10.41 9.00 3.95
N MET A 186 9.47 8.11 4.21
CA MET A 186 8.55 8.21 5.34
C MET A 186 8.67 6.95 6.17
N LEU A 187 9.00 7.05 7.46
CA LEU A 187 9.28 5.94 8.36
C LEU A 187 8.35 5.96 9.56
N PHE A 188 7.76 4.81 9.86
CA PHE A 188 7.08 4.51 11.12
C PHE A 188 7.98 3.59 11.95
N ASP A 189 8.33 4.02 13.16
CA ASP A 189 9.07 3.21 14.11
C ASP A 189 8.11 2.70 15.20
N PRO A 190 7.92 1.37 15.33
CA PRO A 190 7.00 0.81 16.31
C PRO A 190 7.41 1.06 17.76
N THR A 191 8.68 1.34 18.04
CA THR A 191 9.17 1.61 19.40
C THR A 191 8.68 2.96 19.92
N GLU A 192 8.27 3.85 19.02
CA GLU A 192 7.78 5.19 19.37
C GLU A 192 6.23 5.27 19.41
N GLN A 193 5.52 4.16 19.18
CA GLN A 193 4.07 4.13 18.99
C GLN A 193 3.39 3.03 19.80
N LEU A 194 2.12 3.23 20.16
CA LEU A 194 1.29 2.18 20.73
C LEU A 194 0.94 1.11 19.68
N PRO A 195 0.76 -0.16 20.06
CA PRO A 195 0.40 -1.24 19.13
C PRO A 195 -0.92 -0.96 18.42
N ALA A 196 -0.99 -1.33 17.14
CA ALA A 196 -2.21 -1.23 16.34
C ALA A 196 -3.30 -2.17 16.86
N LYS A 197 -4.54 -1.67 16.95
CA LYS A 197 -5.72 -2.50 17.22
C LYS A 197 -6.41 -2.82 15.90
N LEU A 198 -6.78 -4.08 15.72
CA LEU A 198 -7.53 -4.57 14.57
C LEU A 198 -8.92 -5.03 14.96
N SER A 199 -9.82 -5.05 13.96
CA SER A 199 -11.06 -5.79 14.09
C SER A 199 -10.81 -7.31 14.03
N ASP A 200 -11.67 -8.06 14.73
CA ASP A 200 -11.57 -9.52 14.77
C ASP A 200 -11.69 -10.16 13.38
N ASP A 201 -12.48 -9.56 12.48
CA ASP A 201 -12.65 -10.03 11.09
C ASP A 201 -11.34 -9.99 10.30
N VAL A 202 -10.57 -8.91 10.46
CA VAL A 202 -9.27 -8.77 9.77
C VAL A 202 -8.26 -9.76 10.34
N LEU A 203 -8.24 -9.96 11.65
CA LEU A 203 -7.40 -10.97 12.30
C LEU A 203 -7.76 -12.39 11.85
N ALA A 204 -9.04 -12.71 11.73
CA ALA A 204 -9.51 -14.02 11.26
C ALA A 204 -9.07 -14.27 9.80
N ARG A 205 -9.19 -13.25 8.93
CA ARG A 205 -8.76 -13.36 7.52
C ARG A 205 -7.26 -13.58 7.39
N ILE A 206 -6.44 -12.87 8.16
CA ILE A 206 -4.99 -13.03 8.15
C ILE A 206 -4.61 -14.45 8.58
N ARG A 207 -5.14 -14.94 9.70
CA ARG A 207 -4.87 -16.31 10.18
C ARG A 207 -5.22 -17.35 9.14
N HIS A 208 -6.41 -17.24 8.53
CA HIS A 208 -6.84 -18.18 7.49
C HIS A 208 -5.88 -18.22 6.30
N LEU A 209 -5.33 -17.07 5.88
CA LEU A 209 -4.39 -17.02 4.76
C LEU A 209 -3.01 -17.57 5.16
N GLU A 210 -2.58 -17.38 6.39
CA GLU A 210 -1.34 -17.95 6.93
C GLU A 210 -1.42 -19.50 7.02
N GLU A 211 -2.55 -20.05 7.44
CA GLU A 211 -2.81 -21.50 7.45
C GLU A 211 -2.76 -22.13 6.05
N LEU A 212 -3.11 -21.39 5.00
CA LEU A 212 -3.03 -21.86 3.62
C LEU A 212 -1.58 -21.89 3.08
N GLU A 213 -0.67 -21.09 3.67
CA GLU A 213 0.74 -21.08 3.30
C GLU A 213 1.55 -22.24 3.94
N GLU A 214 1.05 -22.80 5.04
CA GLU A 214 1.72 -23.89 5.79
C GLU A 214 1.36 -25.31 5.25
N ASN A 215 0.35 -25.44 4.39
CA ASN A 215 -0.11 -26.68 3.77
C ASN A 215 0.30 -26.77 2.30
#